data_af8e650df70a74d87609348020249d1f
#
_entry.id   af8e650df70a74d87609348020249d1f
#
_cell.length_a   1.000
_cell.length_b   1.000
_cell.length_c   1.000
_cell.angle_alpha   90.00
_cell.angle_beta   90.00
_cell.angle_gamma   90.00
#
_symmetry.space_group_name_H-M   'P 1'
#
loop_
_entity.id
_entity.type
_entity.pdbx_description
1 polymer ?
#
loop_
_entity_poly.entity_id
_entity_poly.type
_entity_poly.pdbx_seq_one_letter_code
_entity_poly.pdbx_strand_id
1 'polypeptide(L)'
;MTTLAANAVSTTRSVSYSAADYGAALLRVALGAMFLAHGLLKVFVFTLPGTAGFFTSVGFPGFLAYIVAPAEILAGMALLVGFRTRLIAALTVPILIGAASVHFGNGWVFSAPKGGWEYPVYLIVAAIAQSLLGSGAWAFDNSRSSAV
;
A
#
# COMPACT_ATOMS: atom_id res chain seq x y z
N MET A 1 -11.70 -20.90 58.58
CA MET A 1 -10.80 -20.38 57.56
C MET A 1 -11.34 -20.75 56.19
N THR A 2 -12.07 -19.84 55.58
CA THR A 2 -12.78 -20.09 54.28
C THR A 2 -12.00 -19.35 53.23
N THR A 3 -11.27 -20.07 52.40
CA THR A 3 -10.47 -19.53 51.29
C THR A 3 -11.40 -19.23 50.13
N LEU A 4 -11.69 -17.95 49.87
CA LEU A 4 -12.39 -17.51 48.67
C LEU A 4 -11.41 -17.60 47.47
N ALA A 5 -11.59 -18.65 46.65
CA ALA A 5 -10.90 -18.75 45.38
C ALA A 5 -11.53 -17.70 44.44
N ALA A 6 -10.76 -16.63 44.13
CA ALA A 6 -11.11 -15.66 43.14
C ALA A 6 -11.03 -16.31 41.74
N ASN A 7 -12.19 -16.63 41.17
CA ASN A 7 -12.30 -17.01 39.76
C ASN A 7 -11.94 -15.79 38.89
N ALA A 8 -10.70 -15.75 38.40
CA ALA A 8 -10.30 -14.83 37.35
C ALA A 8 -10.98 -15.27 36.05
N VAL A 9 -12.14 -14.67 35.77
CA VAL A 9 -12.79 -14.82 34.46
C VAL A 9 -11.90 -14.12 33.44
N SER A 10 -11.14 -14.93 32.71
CA SER A 10 -10.40 -14.47 31.53
C SER A 10 -11.41 -14.05 30.46
N THR A 11 -11.75 -12.77 30.42
CA THR A 11 -12.59 -12.18 29.36
C THR A 11 -11.75 -12.11 28.09
N THR A 12 -11.82 -13.12 27.26
CA THR A 12 -11.35 -13.05 25.87
C THR A 12 -12.14 -11.95 25.16
N ARG A 13 -11.53 -10.79 25.00
CA ARG A 13 -12.12 -9.65 24.29
C ARG A 13 -12.24 -10.06 22.81
N SER A 14 -13.42 -10.44 22.35
CA SER A 14 -13.69 -10.66 20.93
C SER A 14 -13.55 -9.33 20.19
N VAL A 15 -12.60 -9.24 19.25
CA VAL A 15 -12.44 -8.07 18.40
C VAL A 15 -13.60 -8.08 17.40
N SER A 16 -14.52 -7.13 17.53
CA SER A 16 -15.59 -6.92 16.55
C SER A 16 -15.17 -5.85 15.55
N TYR A 17 -15.18 -6.18 14.27
CA TYR A 17 -14.89 -5.24 13.20
C TYR A 17 -16.18 -4.66 12.62
N SER A 18 -16.16 -3.37 12.31
CA SER A 18 -17.24 -2.66 11.60
C SER A 18 -17.13 -2.85 10.08
N ALA A 19 -18.17 -2.48 9.33
CA ALA A 19 -18.12 -2.45 7.87
C ALA A 19 -17.01 -1.51 7.34
N ALA A 20 -16.73 -0.42 8.06
CA ALA A 20 -15.64 0.49 7.72
C ALA A 20 -14.25 -0.17 7.85
N ASP A 21 -14.06 -1.02 8.88
CA ASP A 21 -12.81 -1.77 9.05
C ASP A 21 -12.59 -2.79 7.92
N TYR A 22 -13.65 -3.45 7.48
CA TYR A 22 -13.57 -4.35 6.31
C TYR A 22 -13.28 -3.59 5.02
N GLY A 23 -13.91 -2.43 4.81
CA GLY A 23 -13.63 -1.55 3.68
C GLY A 23 -12.18 -1.08 3.64
N ALA A 24 -11.65 -0.63 4.79
CA ALA A 24 -10.24 -0.24 4.91
C ALA A 24 -9.28 -1.42 4.64
N ALA A 25 -9.59 -2.62 5.15
CA ALA A 25 -8.82 -3.82 4.89
C ALA A 25 -8.81 -4.20 3.40
N LEU A 26 -9.96 -4.14 2.73
CA LEU A 26 -10.06 -4.42 1.29
C LEU A 26 -9.22 -3.43 0.47
N LEU A 27 -9.33 -2.14 0.74
CA LEU A 27 -8.55 -1.11 0.06
C LEU A 27 -7.04 -1.32 0.29
N ARG A 28 -6.65 -1.63 1.53
CA ARG A 28 -5.27 -1.94 1.91
C ARG A 28 -4.70 -3.12 1.12
N VAL A 29 -5.44 -4.22 1.04
CA VAL A 29 -5.02 -5.43 0.32
C VAL A 29 -4.93 -5.15 -1.18
N ALA A 30 -5.88 -4.42 -1.75
CA ALA A 30 -5.86 -4.04 -3.17
C ALA A 30 -4.64 -3.17 -3.51
N LEU A 31 -4.37 -2.12 -2.71
CA LEU A 31 -3.18 -1.29 -2.87
C LEU A 31 -1.89 -2.11 -2.68
N GLY A 32 -1.84 -2.96 -1.66
CA GLY A 32 -0.68 -3.82 -1.40
C GLY A 32 -0.37 -4.76 -2.56
N ALA A 33 -1.38 -5.43 -3.11
CA ALA A 33 -1.24 -6.31 -4.28
C ALA A 33 -0.78 -5.52 -5.51
N MET A 34 -1.34 -4.34 -5.75
CA MET A 34 -0.97 -3.47 -6.86
C MET A 34 0.50 -3.03 -6.76
N PHE A 35 0.95 -2.53 -5.61
CA PHE A 35 2.35 -2.11 -5.42
C PHE A 35 3.32 -3.28 -5.55
N LEU A 36 3.00 -4.42 -4.95
CA LEU A 36 3.84 -5.62 -5.05
C LEU A 36 3.98 -6.07 -6.51
N ALA A 37 2.88 -6.16 -7.25
CA ALA A 37 2.89 -6.54 -8.65
C ALA A 37 3.71 -5.57 -9.52
N HIS A 38 3.54 -4.25 -9.33
CA HIS A 38 4.28 -3.25 -10.10
C HIS A 38 5.78 -3.25 -9.79
N GLY A 39 6.16 -3.44 -8.53
CA GLY A 39 7.56 -3.59 -8.15
C GLY A 39 8.18 -4.84 -8.74
N LEU A 40 7.47 -6.00 -8.68
CA LEU A 40 7.94 -7.25 -9.28
C LEU A 40 8.04 -7.17 -10.81
N LEU A 41 7.10 -6.50 -11.50
CA LEU A 41 7.19 -6.26 -12.94
C LEU A 41 8.46 -5.49 -13.30
N LYS A 42 8.83 -4.46 -12.52
CA LYS A 42 10.05 -3.68 -12.74
C LYS A 42 11.33 -4.50 -12.60
N VAL A 43 11.31 -5.51 -11.71
CA VAL A 43 12.48 -6.36 -11.46
C VAL A 43 12.56 -7.53 -12.44
N PHE A 44 11.46 -8.27 -12.64
CA PHE A 44 11.50 -9.56 -13.32
C PHE A 44 11.06 -9.51 -14.80
N VAL A 45 10.25 -8.52 -15.18
CA VAL A 45 9.74 -8.40 -16.55
C VAL A 45 10.51 -7.32 -17.32
N PHE A 46 10.54 -6.10 -16.80
CA PHE A 46 11.24 -4.99 -17.45
C PHE A 46 12.74 -4.98 -17.15
N THR A 47 13.16 -5.69 -16.13
CA THR A 47 14.49 -5.67 -15.50
C THR A 47 14.83 -4.30 -14.89
N LEU A 48 15.72 -4.26 -13.91
CA LEU A 48 16.13 -2.98 -13.32
C LEU A 48 16.85 -2.06 -14.32
N PRO A 49 17.78 -2.56 -15.19
CA PRO A 49 18.37 -1.74 -16.24
C PRO A 49 17.35 -1.22 -17.26
N GLY A 50 16.37 -2.05 -17.67
CA GLY A 50 15.29 -1.63 -18.57
C GLY A 50 14.40 -0.56 -17.95
N THR A 51 14.03 -0.72 -16.67
CA THR A 51 13.29 0.30 -15.91
C THR A 51 14.09 1.60 -15.77
N ALA A 52 15.41 1.52 -15.54
CA ALA A 52 16.28 2.70 -15.50
C ALA A 52 16.33 3.44 -16.85
N GLY A 53 16.41 2.69 -17.95
CA GLY A 53 16.32 3.25 -19.31
C GLY A 53 14.99 3.94 -19.57
N PHE A 54 13.88 3.32 -19.14
CA PHE A 54 12.55 3.94 -19.22
C PHE A 54 12.48 5.25 -18.41
N PHE A 55 12.94 5.25 -17.16
CA PHE A 55 12.96 6.46 -16.32
C PHE A 55 13.72 7.60 -17.01
N THR A 56 14.90 7.29 -17.56
CA THR A 56 15.68 8.28 -18.31
C THR A 56 14.92 8.81 -19.53
N SER A 57 14.22 7.94 -20.26
CA SER A 57 13.46 8.34 -21.46
C SER A 57 12.27 9.27 -21.16
N VAL A 58 11.75 9.23 -19.92
CA VAL A 58 10.64 10.08 -19.48
C VAL A 58 11.10 11.25 -18.59
N GLY A 59 12.43 11.52 -18.53
CA GLY A 59 13.00 12.69 -17.86
C GLY A 59 13.34 12.49 -16.38
N PHE A 60 13.26 11.29 -15.84
CA PHE A 60 13.71 10.97 -14.48
C PHE A 60 15.14 10.42 -14.47
N PRO A 61 15.92 10.66 -13.41
CA PRO A 61 17.21 9.99 -13.23
C PRO A 61 17.06 8.46 -13.21
N GLY A 62 17.79 7.74 -14.07
CA GLY A 62 17.67 6.29 -14.20
C GLY A 62 17.94 5.52 -12.89
N PHE A 63 18.81 6.05 -12.00
CA PHE A 63 19.10 5.41 -10.71
C PHE A 63 17.87 5.28 -9.81
N LEU A 64 16.83 6.11 -9.99
CA LEU A 64 15.58 6.01 -9.23
C LEU A 64 14.86 4.66 -9.42
N ALA A 65 15.10 3.96 -10.54
CA ALA A 65 14.55 2.62 -10.74
C ALA A 65 15.00 1.64 -9.65
N TYR A 66 16.26 1.74 -9.22
CA TYR A 66 16.85 0.90 -8.17
C TYR A 66 16.36 1.24 -6.77
N ILE A 67 15.69 2.38 -6.59
CA ILE A 67 15.05 2.80 -5.34
C ILE A 67 13.56 2.49 -5.37
N VAL A 68 12.88 2.87 -6.47
CA VAL A 68 11.42 2.78 -6.58
C VAL A 68 10.95 1.32 -6.64
N ALA A 69 11.61 0.46 -7.42
CA ALA A 69 11.17 -0.93 -7.54
C ALA A 69 11.21 -1.69 -6.20
N PRO A 70 12.32 -1.67 -5.42
CA PRO A 70 12.32 -2.27 -4.08
C PRO A 70 11.34 -1.58 -3.12
N ALA A 71 11.20 -0.25 -3.19
CA ALA A 71 10.26 0.48 -2.34
C ALA A 71 8.82 0.06 -2.60
N GLU A 72 8.41 -0.15 -3.85
CA GLU A 72 7.09 -0.68 -4.20
C GLU A 72 6.89 -2.11 -3.68
N ILE A 73 7.88 -2.99 -3.80
CA ILE A 73 7.80 -4.36 -3.26
C ILE A 73 7.62 -4.33 -1.74
N LEU A 74 8.47 -3.57 -1.04
CA LEU A 74 8.41 -3.47 0.42
C LEU A 74 7.10 -2.84 0.90
N ALA A 75 6.65 -1.76 0.25
CA ALA A 75 5.38 -1.12 0.55
C ALA A 75 4.21 -2.07 0.30
N GLY A 76 4.23 -2.79 -0.82
CA GLY A 76 3.22 -3.80 -1.15
C GLY A 76 3.12 -4.88 -0.09
N MET A 77 4.24 -5.47 0.32
CA MET A 77 4.28 -6.47 1.40
C MET A 77 3.79 -5.91 2.73
N ALA A 78 4.26 -4.71 3.11
CA ALA A 78 3.85 -4.07 4.36
C ALA A 78 2.34 -3.77 4.40
N LEU A 79 1.76 -3.31 3.29
CA LEU A 79 0.32 -3.09 3.16
C LEU A 79 -0.46 -4.42 3.21
N LEU A 80 0.00 -5.48 2.56
CA LEU A 80 -0.68 -6.77 2.58
C LEU A 80 -0.80 -7.33 4.00
N VAL A 81 0.28 -7.25 4.80
CA VAL A 81 0.25 -7.73 6.19
C VAL A 81 -0.38 -6.71 7.16
N GLY A 82 -0.57 -5.46 6.74
CA GLY A 82 -1.12 -4.40 7.59
C GLY A 82 -0.11 -3.87 8.62
N PHE A 83 1.14 -3.70 8.21
CA PHE A 83 2.20 -3.13 9.03
C PHE A 83 2.35 -1.62 8.75
N ARG A 84 2.20 -0.80 9.80
CA ARG A 84 2.29 0.68 9.75
C ARG A 84 1.52 1.28 8.57
N THR A 85 0.34 0.76 8.31
CA THR A 85 -0.47 1.02 7.10
C THR A 85 -0.59 2.50 6.77
N ARG A 86 -0.88 3.36 7.77
CA ARG A 86 -1.02 4.81 7.56
C ARG A 86 0.24 5.43 6.99
N LEU A 87 1.39 5.12 7.59
CA LEU A 87 2.69 5.65 7.17
C LEU A 87 3.08 5.11 5.79
N ILE A 88 2.96 3.80 5.58
CA ILE A 88 3.33 3.17 4.30
C ILE A 88 2.47 3.73 3.16
N ALA A 89 1.15 3.80 3.34
CA ALA A 89 0.26 4.38 2.33
C ALA A 89 0.63 5.84 2.01
N ALA A 90 0.93 6.67 3.01
CA ALA A 90 1.39 8.04 2.79
C ALA A 90 2.71 8.11 2.02
N LEU A 91 3.67 7.22 2.34
CA LEU A 91 4.98 7.18 1.67
C LEU A 91 4.91 6.69 0.21
N THR A 92 3.84 6.00 -0.20
CA THR A 92 3.64 5.63 -1.60
C THR A 92 3.13 6.78 -2.47
N VAL A 93 2.54 7.82 -1.89
CA VAL A 93 1.97 8.96 -2.63
C VAL A 93 3.01 9.66 -3.54
N PRO A 94 4.24 9.99 -3.09
CA PRO A 94 5.25 10.57 -3.97
C PRO A 94 5.59 9.68 -5.19
N ILE A 95 5.63 8.36 -5.02
CA ILE A 95 5.87 7.41 -6.12
C ILE A 95 4.75 7.50 -7.14
N LEU A 96 3.50 7.53 -6.68
CA LEU A 96 2.31 7.65 -7.53
C LEU A 96 2.22 9.00 -8.23
N ILE A 97 2.65 10.09 -7.59
CA ILE A 97 2.75 11.41 -8.22
C ILE A 97 3.77 11.38 -9.35
N GLY A 98 4.94 10.76 -9.14
CA GLY A 98 5.92 10.53 -10.19
C GLY A 98 5.34 9.73 -11.36
N ALA A 99 4.61 8.65 -11.09
CA ALA A 99 3.93 7.87 -12.12
C ALA A 99 2.86 8.70 -12.86
N ALA A 100 2.02 9.48 -12.15
CA ALA A 100 1.03 10.34 -12.76
C ALA A 100 1.65 11.38 -13.69
N SER A 101 2.79 11.99 -13.31
CA SER A 101 3.46 13.02 -14.11
C SER A 101 3.91 12.52 -15.49
N VAL A 102 4.28 11.24 -15.60
CA VAL A 102 4.64 10.61 -16.88
C VAL A 102 3.43 10.50 -17.84
N HIS A 103 2.23 10.40 -17.28
CA HIS A 103 1.01 10.15 -18.04
C HIS A 103 0.19 11.40 -18.36
N PHE A 104 0.46 12.56 -17.75
CA PHE A 104 -0.35 13.77 -17.95
C PHE A 104 -0.43 14.22 -19.42
N GLY A 105 0.63 14.01 -20.22
CA GLY A 105 0.63 14.33 -21.64
C GLY A 105 -0.17 13.38 -22.54
N ASN A 106 -0.64 12.24 -22.01
CA ASN A 106 -1.24 11.16 -22.80
C ASN A 106 -2.78 11.20 -22.81
N GLY A 107 -3.41 12.21 -22.19
CA GLY A 107 -4.85 12.32 -22.04
C GLY A 107 -5.38 11.59 -20.80
N TRP A 108 -6.72 11.66 -20.61
CA TRP A 108 -7.40 11.14 -19.41
C TRP A 108 -7.41 9.62 -19.38
N VAL A 109 -7.92 8.99 -20.44
CA VAL A 109 -8.28 7.56 -20.45
C VAL A 109 -7.05 6.67 -20.36
N PHE A 110 -7.06 5.70 -19.43
CA PHE A 110 -5.93 4.80 -19.21
C PHE A 110 -5.57 3.98 -20.47
N SER A 111 -6.54 3.68 -21.33
CA SER A 111 -6.38 2.96 -22.59
C SER A 111 -5.80 3.82 -23.74
N ALA A 112 -5.54 5.12 -23.51
CA ALA A 112 -4.87 5.96 -24.49
C ALA A 112 -3.48 5.42 -24.85
N PRO A 113 -2.93 5.70 -26.04
CA PRO A 113 -1.56 5.36 -26.38
C PRO A 113 -0.59 5.85 -25.29
N LYS A 114 0.23 4.96 -24.75
CA LYS A 114 1.16 5.19 -23.62
C LYS A 114 0.47 5.35 -22.23
N GLY A 115 -0.84 5.07 -22.13
CA GLY A 115 -1.60 5.15 -20.89
C GLY A 115 -1.98 6.57 -20.48
N GLY A 116 -3.24 6.78 -20.08
CA GLY A 116 -3.71 8.06 -19.55
C GLY A 116 -3.48 8.20 -18.04
N TRP A 117 -3.73 9.39 -17.50
CA TRP A 117 -3.43 9.73 -16.12
C TRP A 117 -4.55 9.39 -15.12
N GLU A 118 -5.74 8.94 -15.55
CA GLU A 118 -6.85 8.61 -14.63
C GLU A 118 -6.46 7.55 -13.59
N TYR A 119 -5.78 6.49 -14.02
CA TYR A 119 -5.42 5.39 -13.14
C TYR A 119 -4.42 5.78 -12.05
N PRO A 120 -3.25 6.39 -12.35
CA PRO A 120 -2.34 6.81 -11.29
C PRO A 120 -2.93 7.88 -10.38
N VAL A 121 -3.79 8.77 -10.87
CA VAL A 121 -4.48 9.75 -10.01
C VAL A 121 -5.47 9.06 -9.08
N TYR A 122 -6.25 8.09 -9.58
CA TYR A 122 -7.12 7.28 -8.72
C TYR A 122 -6.33 6.59 -7.61
N LEU A 123 -5.15 6.03 -7.92
CA LEU A 123 -4.29 5.40 -6.92
C LEU A 123 -3.75 6.38 -5.88
N ILE A 124 -3.46 7.62 -6.26
CA ILE A 124 -3.08 8.68 -5.31
C ILE A 124 -4.22 8.91 -4.31
N VAL A 125 -5.46 9.07 -4.80
CA VAL A 125 -6.63 9.26 -3.93
C VAL A 125 -6.84 8.05 -3.03
N ALA A 126 -6.71 6.84 -3.56
CA ALA A 126 -6.84 5.60 -2.80
C ALA A 126 -5.75 5.47 -1.70
N ALA A 127 -4.50 5.84 -2.01
CA ALA A 127 -3.40 5.82 -1.03
C ALA A 127 -3.60 6.86 0.08
N ILE A 128 -4.06 8.07 -0.26
CA ILE A 128 -4.42 9.09 0.71
C ILE A 128 -5.59 8.61 1.59
N ALA A 129 -6.65 8.08 0.99
CA ALA A 129 -7.77 7.52 1.73
C ALA A 129 -7.32 6.41 2.69
N GLN A 130 -6.45 5.49 2.24
CA GLN A 130 -5.90 4.44 3.08
C GLN A 130 -5.08 4.99 4.24
N SER A 131 -4.29 6.05 4.03
CA SER A 131 -3.51 6.69 5.10
C SER A 131 -4.40 7.31 6.17
N LEU A 132 -5.57 7.82 5.81
CA LEU A 132 -6.55 8.38 6.72
C LEU A 132 -7.37 7.30 7.45
N LEU A 133 -7.83 6.29 6.74
CA LEU A 133 -8.63 5.19 7.29
C LEU A 133 -7.82 4.33 8.27
N GLY A 134 -6.56 4.06 7.96
CA GLY A 134 -5.72 3.17 8.77
C GLY A 134 -5.78 1.72 8.33
N SER A 135 -5.42 0.80 9.24
CA SER A 135 -5.13 -0.60 8.89
C SER A 135 -6.36 -1.43 8.56
N GLY A 136 -7.52 -1.09 9.13
CA GLY A 136 -8.74 -1.90 9.00
C GLY A 136 -8.65 -3.26 9.70
N ALA A 137 -9.52 -4.18 9.31
CA ALA A 137 -9.58 -5.52 9.88
C ALA A 137 -8.33 -6.36 9.54
N TRP A 138 -8.02 -7.34 10.41
CA TRP A 138 -6.98 -8.36 10.24
C TRP A 138 -5.58 -7.79 9.97
N ALA A 139 -5.27 -6.60 10.43
CA ALA A 139 -3.95 -6.02 10.26
C ALA A 139 -3.01 -6.44 11.39
N PHE A 140 -1.72 -6.56 11.06
CA PHE A 140 -0.66 -6.79 12.04
C PHE A 140 -0.60 -5.68 13.11
N ASP A 141 -0.91 -4.45 12.73
CA ASP A 141 -0.98 -3.31 13.68
C ASP A 141 -1.98 -3.57 14.81
N ASN A 142 -3.09 -4.25 14.52
CA ASN A 142 -4.16 -4.52 15.50
C ASN A 142 -3.73 -5.56 16.55
N SER A 143 -2.87 -6.50 16.19
CA SER A 143 -2.36 -7.52 17.12
C SER A 143 -1.49 -6.93 18.22
N ARG A 144 -0.81 -5.81 17.96
CA ARG A 144 0.01 -5.10 18.94
C ARG A 144 -0.80 -4.24 19.91
N SER A 145 -1.95 -3.72 19.47
CA SER A 145 -2.84 -2.91 20.32
C SER A 145 -3.60 -3.75 21.34
N SER A 146 -3.73 -5.06 21.12
CA SER A 146 -4.41 -5.99 22.01
C SER A 146 -3.48 -6.57 23.11
N ALA A 147 -2.18 -6.28 23.05
CA ALA A 147 -1.15 -6.85 23.95
C ALA A 147 -0.70 -5.86 25.04
N VAL A 148 -1.34 -4.69 25.19
CA VAL A 148 -1.16 -3.68 26.23
C VAL A 148 -2.47 -3.55 27.00
#